data_486052cc3a2a0b65e0cc8c46d1ab2df7
#
_entry.id   486052cc3a2a0b65e0cc8c46d1ab2df7
#
_cell.length_a   1.000
_cell.length_b   1.000
_cell.length_c   1.000
_cell.angle_alpha   90.00
_cell.angle_beta   90.00
_cell.angle_gamma   90.00
#
_symmetry.space_group_name_H-M   'P 1'
#
loop_
_entity.id
_entity.type
_entity.pdbx_description
1 polymer ?
#
loop_
_entity_poly.entity_id
_entity_poly.type
_entity_poly.pdbx_seq_one_letter_code
_entity_poly.pdbx_strand_id
1 'polypeptide(L)'
;MSLNTHEILALSIFVVVYFFIISEIVHRTIIALLGAAVMIMSGILTQSKAISYVDFNTIGLLVGMMLIVSITAETGVFNYMALWSAQKVKARPLYLMGALAFLTAFCSGFLDNVTTVLLTVPVTFSICKKLKISVYPFLLVQIMASNIGGTATMIGDPPNIMLSSAVPQLNFVAFLTHLGIVCLCILTVTVAIFMRLYHKQLMTTEELREEVMKMDAGAEITNAPLLKRCLVVLALVIAGFILHDLLHADNASIALCGAALLMLWTMRKDEKSIGSALAGVEWVAIFFFLG
;
A
#
# COMPACT_ATOMS: atom_id res chain seq x y z
N MET A 1 37.94 2.85 19.19
CA MET A 1 37.94 2.12 17.93
C MET A 1 38.19 3.15 16.83
N SER A 2 39.35 3.17 16.20
CA SER A 2 39.62 4.10 15.08
C SER A 2 38.97 3.52 13.83
N LEU A 3 38.02 4.25 13.25
CA LEU A 3 37.38 3.92 11.99
C LEU A 3 38.44 3.83 10.88
N ASN A 4 38.32 2.79 10.06
CA ASN A 4 39.19 2.59 8.91
C ASN A 4 38.81 3.62 7.80
N THR A 5 39.73 4.00 6.92
CA THR A 5 39.48 5.00 5.87
C THR A 5 38.26 4.62 5.00
N HIS A 6 38.06 3.33 4.72
CA HIS A 6 36.88 2.83 3.99
C HIS A 6 35.58 3.00 4.78
N GLU A 7 35.59 2.84 6.10
CA GLU A 7 34.42 3.03 6.94
C GLU A 7 34.01 4.51 7.03
N ILE A 8 35.00 5.42 7.12
CA ILE A 8 34.77 6.87 7.11
C ILE A 8 34.19 7.30 5.76
N LEU A 9 34.71 6.78 4.64
CA LEU A 9 34.23 7.11 3.31
C LEU A 9 32.79 6.57 3.11
N ALA A 10 32.52 5.34 3.53
CA ALA A 10 31.18 4.74 3.48
C ALA A 10 30.17 5.59 4.28
N LEU A 11 30.52 5.97 5.51
CA LEU A 11 29.67 6.79 6.36
C LEU A 11 29.44 8.18 5.74
N SER A 12 30.46 8.77 5.12
CA SER A 12 30.34 10.06 4.45
C SER A 12 29.38 10.01 3.27
N ILE A 13 29.50 8.97 2.43
CA ILE A 13 28.58 8.74 1.29
C ILE A 13 27.15 8.57 1.82
N PHE A 14 26.95 7.74 2.85
CA PHE A 14 25.63 7.50 3.45
C PHE A 14 25.01 8.81 3.98
N VAL A 15 25.78 9.62 4.73
CA VAL A 15 25.29 10.90 5.27
C VAL A 15 24.88 11.86 4.14
N VAL A 16 25.69 11.94 3.07
CA VAL A 16 25.39 12.79 1.91
C VAL A 16 24.12 12.31 1.21
N VAL A 17 24.00 10.99 0.93
CA VAL A 17 22.80 10.40 0.33
C VAL A 17 21.56 10.68 1.18
N TYR A 18 21.66 10.48 2.49
CA TYR A 18 20.55 10.71 3.41
C TYR A 18 20.15 12.19 3.50
N PHE A 19 21.14 13.11 3.44
CA PHE A 19 20.87 14.54 3.37
C PHE A 19 20.03 14.90 2.14
N PHE A 20 20.39 14.35 0.96
CA PHE A 20 19.63 14.61 -0.27
C PHE A 20 18.25 13.96 -0.25
N ILE A 21 18.10 12.78 0.36
CA ILE A 21 16.79 12.13 0.53
C ILE A 21 15.87 12.98 1.41
N ILE A 22 16.38 13.52 2.54
CA ILE A 22 15.59 14.35 3.47
C ILE A 22 15.26 15.71 2.87
N SER A 23 16.20 16.30 2.13
CA SER A 23 16.01 17.64 1.53
C SER A 23 15.06 17.65 0.33
N GLU A 24 14.73 16.49 -0.22
CA GLU A 24 13.84 16.32 -1.41
C GLU A 24 14.24 17.15 -2.65
N ILE A 25 15.48 17.69 -2.68
CA ILE A 25 16.01 18.47 -3.82
C ILE A 25 16.09 17.60 -5.07
N VAL A 26 16.42 16.32 -4.89
CA VAL A 26 16.50 15.30 -5.94
C VAL A 26 15.63 14.13 -5.53
N HIS A 27 15.01 13.49 -6.51
CA HIS A 27 14.14 12.34 -6.24
C HIS A 27 14.90 11.22 -5.49
N ARG A 28 14.33 10.73 -4.38
CA ARG A 28 14.96 9.75 -3.47
C ARG A 28 15.52 8.52 -4.16
N THR A 29 14.83 7.98 -5.18
CA THR A 29 15.28 6.82 -5.96
C THR A 29 16.57 7.09 -6.73
N ILE A 30 16.71 8.27 -7.33
CA ILE A 30 17.93 8.65 -8.08
C ILE A 30 19.11 8.71 -7.12
N ILE A 31 18.93 9.34 -5.97
CA ILE A 31 19.98 9.51 -4.96
C ILE A 31 20.39 8.16 -4.36
N ALA A 32 19.43 7.26 -4.08
CA ALA A 32 19.73 5.93 -3.57
C ALA A 32 20.59 5.13 -4.58
N LEU A 33 20.15 5.08 -5.85
CA LEU A 33 20.91 4.39 -6.92
C LEU A 33 22.29 4.99 -7.14
N LEU A 34 22.42 6.33 -7.13
CA LEU A 34 23.71 6.99 -7.23
C LEU A 34 24.61 6.67 -6.04
N GLY A 35 24.07 6.65 -4.83
CA GLY A 35 24.80 6.28 -3.62
C GLY A 35 25.35 4.86 -3.70
N ALA A 36 24.53 3.90 -4.10
CA ALA A 36 24.96 2.52 -4.32
C ALA A 36 26.04 2.42 -5.40
N ALA A 37 25.86 3.11 -6.53
CA ALA A 37 26.86 3.14 -7.61
C ALA A 37 28.20 3.71 -7.13
N VAL A 38 28.19 4.83 -6.38
CA VAL A 38 29.41 5.44 -5.82
C VAL A 38 30.09 4.50 -4.83
N MET A 39 29.36 3.79 -3.98
CA MET A 39 29.91 2.79 -3.05
C MET A 39 30.65 1.65 -3.78
N ILE A 40 30.09 1.20 -4.91
CA ILE A 40 30.73 0.15 -5.75
C ILE A 40 31.95 0.73 -6.50
N MET A 41 31.80 1.90 -7.13
CA MET A 41 32.89 2.52 -7.92
C MET A 41 34.07 2.96 -7.06
N SER A 42 33.86 3.35 -5.82
CA SER A 42 34.92 3.69 -4.86
C SER A 42 35.65 2.47 -4.28
N GLY A 43 35.26 1.24 -4.66
CA GLY A 43 35.87 0.00 -4.18
C GLY A 43 35.55 -0.36 -2.73
N ILE A 44 34.63 0.35 -2.07
CA ILE A 44 34.16 0.04 -0.71
C ILE A 44 33.40 -1.29 -0.71
N LEU A 45 32.56 -1.49 -1.73
CA LEU A 45 31.81 -2.73 -1.94
C LEU A 45 32.14 -3.33 -3.31
N THR A 46 32.32 -4.65 -3.35
CA THR A 46 32.31 -5.38 -4.61
C THR A 46 30.87 -5.55 -5.10
N GLN A 47 30.68 -5.61 -6.41
CA GLN A 47 29.35 -5.80 -7.00
C GLN A 47 28.62 -7.03 -6.43
N SER A 48 29.32 -8.17 -6.27
CA SER A 48 28.73 -9.39 -5.70
C SER A 48 28.24 -9.17 -4.27
N LYS A 49 29.00 -8.40 -3.48
CA LYS A 49 28.64 -8.08 -2.10
C LYS A 49 27.49 -7.09 -2.02
N ALA A 50 27.44 -6.11 -2.91
CA ALA A 50 26.32 -5.19 -3.03
C ALA A 50 25.01 -5.94 -3.36
N ILE A 51 25.04 -6.84 -4.35
CA ILE A 51 23.88 -7.68 -4.71
C ILE A 51 23.43 -8.55 -3.54
N SER A 52 24.35 -9.08 -2.73
CA SER A 52 23.99 -9.92 -1.58
C SER A 52 23.31 -9.17 -0.43
N TYR A 53 23.42 -7.83 -0.40
CA TYR A 53 22.72 -6.98 0.57
C TYR A 53 21.33 -6.56 0.12
N VAL A 54 20.99 -6.75 -1.15
CA VAL A 54 19.63 -6.49 -1.66
C VAL A 54 18.68 -7.54 -1.09
N ASP A 55 17.66 -7.09 -0.40
CA ASP A 55 16.60 -7.98 0.09
C ASP A 55 15.61 -8.33 -1.01
N PHE A 56 15.93 -9.38 -1.79
CA PHE A 56 15.08 -9.89 -2.85
C PHE A 56 13.75 -10.44 -2.33
N ASN A 57 13.66 -10.82 -1.05
CA ASN A 57 12.41 -11.25 -0.45
C ASN A 57 11.43 -10.05 -0.32
N THR A 58 11.91 -8.91 0.15
CA THR A 58 11.12 -7.67 0.16
C THR A 58 10.68 -7.27 -1.25
N ILE A 59 11.59 -7.26 -2.23
CA ILE A 59 11.27 -6.87 -3.60
C ILE A 59 10.25 -7.82 -4.23
N GLY A 60 10.46 -9.13 -4.10
CA GLY A 60 9.55 -10.13 -4.66
C GLY A 60 8.15 -10.07 -4.06
N LEU A 61 8.06 -9.86 -2.74
CA LEU A 61 6.78 -9.69 -2.06
C LEU A 61 6.04 -8.43 -2.54
N LEU A 62 6.74 -7.29 -2.63
CA LEU A 62 6.16 -6.04 -3.14
C LEU A 62 5.65 -6.19 -4.57
N VAL A 63 6.48 -6.69 -5.48
CA VAL A 63 6.09 -6.89 -6.89
C VAL A 63 4.90 -7.84 -7.00
N GLY A 64 4.92 -8.97 -6.30
CA GLY A 64 3.82 -9.94 -6.32
C GLY A 64 2.51 -9.35 -5.83
N MET A 65 2.53 -8.64 -4.70
CA MET A 65 1.32 -7.99 -4.16
C MET A 65 0.83 -6.85 -5.04
N MET A 66 1.73 -5.97 -5.53
CA MET A 66 1.36 -4.88 -6.44
C MET A 66 0.71 -5.40 -7.73
N LEU A 67 1.18 -6.51 -8.30
CA LEU A 67 0.55 -7.14 -9.47
C LEU A 67 -0.87 -7.64 -9.15
N ILE A 68 -1.06 -8.37 -8.05
CA ILE A 68 -2.39 -8.86 -7.65
C ILE A 68 -3.34 -7.69 -7.45
N VAL A 69 -2.88 -6.63 -6.81
CA VAL A 69 -3.65 -5.42 -6.50
C VAL A 69 -4.00 -4.64 -7.77
N SER A 70 -3.04 -4.44 -8.67
CA SER A 70 -3.26 -3.76 -9.96
C SER A 70 -4.37 -4.45 -10.76
N ILE A 71 -4.31 -5.78 -10.89
CA ILE A 71 -5.35 -6.56 -11.56
C ILE A 71 -6.70 -6.46 -10.82
N THR A 72 -6.67 -6.48 -9.49
CA THR A 72 -7.89 -6.35 -8.67
C THR A 72 -8.51 -4.96 -8.81
N ALA A 73 -7.71 -3.90 -8.90
CA ALA A 73 -8.18 -2.53 -9.07
C ALA A 73 -8.97 -2.32 -10.37
N GLU A 74 -8.58 -3.00 -11.46
CA GLU A 74 -9.29 -2.95 -12.75
C GLU A 74 -10.74 -3.44 -12.65
N THR A 75 -11.08 -4.22 -11.65
CA THR A 75 -12.46 -4.71 -11.42
C THR A 75 -13.43 -3.67 -10.88
N GLY A 76 -12.94 -2.51 -10.43
CA GLY A 76 -13.74 -1.46 -9.80
C GLY A 76 -14.14 -1.73 -8.35
N VAL A 77 -13.58 -2.77 -7.72
CA VAL A 77 -13.96 -3.18 -6.35
C VAL A 77 -13.73 -2.08 -5.32
N PHE A 78 -12.69 -1.26 -5.45
CA PHE A 78 -12.40 -0.16 -4.51
C PHE A 78 -13.46 0.94 -4.61
N ASN A 79 -13.92 1.25 -5.83
CA ASN A 79 -15.03 2.18 -6.07
C ASN A 79 -16.31 1.64 -5.44
N TYR A 80 -16.62 0.37 -5.67
CA TYR A 80 -17.74 -0.31 -5.06
C TYR A 80 -17.70 -0.20 -3.53
N MET A 81 -16.56 -0.57 -2.90
CA MET A 81 -16.43 -0.56 -1.44
C MET A 81 -16.59 0.86 -0.86
N ALA A 82 -16.03 1.88 -1.52
CA ALA A 82 -16.15 3.27 -1.07
C ALA A 82 -17.60 3.76 -1.17
N LEU A 83 -18.28 3.51 -2.29
CA LEU A 83 -19.67 3.92 -2.47
C LEU A 83 -20.63 3.13 -1.57
N TRP A 84 -20.42 1.82 -1.43
CA TRP A 84 -21.15 0.99 -0.49
C TRP A 84 -21.00 1.47 0.95
N SER A 85 -19.77 1.82 1.36
CA SER A 85 -19.50 2.40 2.69
C SER A 85 -20.24 3.71 2.89
N ALA A 86 -20.28 4.59 1.87
CA ALA A 86 -21.02 5.84 1.91
C ALA A 86 -22.53 5.61 2.08
N GLN A 87 -23.09 4.64 1.39
CA GLN A 87 -24.49 4.27 1.48
C GLN A 87 -24.83 3.67 2.87
N LYS A 88 -23.96 2.83 3.43
CA LYS A 88 -24.14 2.26 4.79
C LYS A 88 -24.28 3.32 5.87
N VAL A 89 -23.54 4.42 5.75
CA VAL A 89 -23.62 5.56 6.69
C VAL A 89 -24.64 6.61 6.25
N LYS A 90 -25.54 6.28 5.27
CA LYS A 90 -26.58 7.16 4.73
C LYS A 90 -26.01 8.49 4.18
N ALA A 91 -24.81 8.44 3.60
CA ALA A 91 -24.09 9.58 3.07
C ALA A 91 -23.98 10.78 4.04
N ARG A 92 -24.04 10.54 5.35
CA ARG A 92 -23.83 11.58 6.36
C ARG A 92 -22.36 11.96 6.42
N PRO A 93 -21.98 13.23 6.13
CA PRO A 93 -20.57 13.60 5.90
C PRO A 93 -19.61 13.19 7.01
N LEU A 94 -20.03 13.38 8.27
CA LEU A 94 -19.19 13.06 9.42
C LEU A 94 -18.92 11.55 9.55
N TYR A 95 -19.96 10.73 9.42
CA TYR A 95 -19.83 9.27 9.46
C TYR A 95 -19.16 8.72 8.20
N LEU A 96 -19.38 9.39 7.05
CA LEU A 96 -18.73 9.07 5.78
C LEU A 96 -17.21 9.21 5.91
N MET A 97 -16.74 10.30 6.53
CA MET A 97 -15.31 10.50 6.76
C MET A 97 -14.71 9.36 7.58
N GLY A 98 -15.38 8.93 8.65
CA GLY A 98 -14.96 7.78 9.45
C GLY A 98 -14.99 6.47 8.65
N ALA A 99 -16.08 6.20 7.93
CA ALA A 99 -16.22 4.97 7.13
C ALA A 99 -15.14 4.86 6.04
N LEU A 100 -14.84 5.95 5.33
CA LEU A 100 -13.78 5.97 4.33
C LEU A 100 -12.39 5.85 4.96
N ALA A 101 -12.15 6.43 6.14
CA ALA A 101 -10.89 6.25 6.86
C ALA A 101 -10.67 4.77 7.27
N PHE A 102 -11.67 4.13 7.85
CA PHE A 102 -11.59 2.71 8.21
C PHE A 102 -11.42 1.82 6.97
N LEU A 103 -12.15 2.12 5.88
CA LEU A 103 -11.99 1.40 4.62
C LEU A 103 -10.57 1.56 4.08
N THR A 104 -10.04 2.79 4.05
CA THR A 104 -8.67 3.07 3.58
C THR A 104 -7.64 2.33 4.43
N ALA A 105 -7.77 2.35 5.76
CA ALA A 105 -6.87 1.61 6.65
C ALA A 105 -6.94 0.10 6.42
N PHE A 106 -8.14 -0.44 6.25
CA PHE A 106 -8.33 -1.87 5.95
C PHE A 106 -7.66 -2.25 4.62
N CYS A 107 -7.90 -1.49 3.56
CA CYS A 107 -7.24 -1.73 2.27
C CYS A 107 -5.72 -1.63 2.39
N SER A 108 -5.20 -0.62 3.07
CA SER A 108 -3.76 -0.39 3.24
C SER A 108 -3.06 -1.48 4.06
N GLY A 109 -3.78 -2.25 4.84
CA GLY A 109 -3.22 -3.42 5.51
C GLY A 109 -2.84 -4.55 4.54
N PHE A 110 -3.34 -4.54 3.30
CA PHE A 110 -3.05 -5.53 2.26
C PHE A 110 -2.41 -4.93 1.02
N LEU A 111 -2.51 -3.63 0.86
CA LEU A 111 -1.93 -2.83 -0.22
C LEU A 111 -0.92 -1.88 0.39
N ASP A 112 0.02 -1.41 -0.43
CA ASP A 112 0.84 -0.28 0.03
C ASP A 112 -0.01 0.99 0.24
N ASN A 113 0.47 1.86 1.10
CA ASN A 113 -0.24 3.07 1.51
C ASN A 113 -0.47 4.05 0.36
N VAL A 114 0.47 4.15 -0.59
CA VAL A 114 0.38 5.07 -1.75
C VAL A 114 -0.71 4.59 -2.70
N THR A 115 -0.65 3.33 -3.13
CA THR A 115 -1.66 2.72 -4.01
C THR A 115 -3.04 2.79 -3.39
N THR A 116 -3.18 2.53 -2.09
CA THR A 116 -4.46 2.62 -1.40
C THR A 116 -5.07 4.02 -1.49
N VAL A 117 -4.28 5.07 -1.26
CA VAL A 117 -4.74 6.45 -1.38
C VAL A 117 -5.11 6.77 -2.82
N LEU A 118 -4.27 6.39 -3.79
CA LEU A 118 -4.55 6.60 -5.22
C LEU A 118 -5.87 5.96 -5.69
N LEU A 119 -6.24 4.81 -5.13
CA LEU A 119 -7.47 4.11 -5.47
C LEU A 119 -8.71 4.69 -4.76
N THR A 120 -8.58 5.15 -3.53
CA THR A 120 -9.73 5.62 -2.72
C THR A 120 -10.06 7.09 -2.93
N VAL A 121 -9.06 7.92 -3.24
CA VAL A 121 -9.21 9.38 -3.39
C VAL A 121 -10.15 9.78 -4.53
N PRO A 122 -10.09 9.24 -5.75
CA PRO A 122 -10.99 9.62 -6.84
C PRO A 122 -12.47 9.44 -6.48
N VAL A 123 -12.80 8.34 -5.81
CA VAL A 123 -14.17 8.07 -5.36
C VAL A 123 -14.59 9.05 -4.27
N THR A 124 -13.69 9.35 -3.34
CA THR A 124 -13.92 10.36 -2.29
C THR A 124 -14.21 11.72 -2.90
N PHE A 125 -13.44 12.14 -3.94
CA PHE A 125 -13.72 13.37 -4.69
C PHE A 125 -15.11 13.36 -5.33
N SER A 126 -15.49 12.26 -5.96
CA SER A 126 -16.79 12.11 -6.61
C SER A 126 -17.94 12.28 -5.60
N ILE A 127 -17.85 11.59 -4.46
CA ILE A 127 -18.86 11.65 -3.40
C ILE A 127 -18.91 13.05 -2.78
N CYS A 128 -17.77 13.63 -2.40
CA CYS A 128 -17.71 14.97 -1.80
C CYS A 128 -18.24 16.05 -2.74
N LYS A 129 -17.96 15.96 -4.05
CA LYS A 129 -18.50 16.87 -5.06
C LYS A 129 -20.02 16.82 -5.14
N LYS A 130 -20.63 15.62 -5.10
CA LYS A 130 -22.09 15.46 -5.09
C LYS A 130 -22.70 16.00 -3.80
N LEU A 131 -22.07 15.75 -2.66
CA LEU A 131 -22.52 16.28 -1.37
C LEU A 131 -22.27 17.78 -1.19
N LYS A 132 -21.56 18.43 -2.14
CA LYS A 132 -21.11 19.83 -2.08
C LYS A 132 -20.35 20.19 -0.79
N ILE A 133 -19.50 19.27 -0.33
CA ILE A 133 -18.67 19.44 0.87
C ILE A 133 -17.19 19.50 0.50
N SER A 134 -16.38 20.08 1.39
CA SER A 134 -14.92 20.10 1.23
C SER A 134 -14.34 18.68 1.29
N VAL A 135 -13.52 18.34 0.31
CA VAL A 135 -12.80 17.06 0.25
C VAL A 135 -11.59 17.03 1.20
N TYR A 136 -11.04 18.19 1.54
CA TYR A 136 -9.79 18.33 2.28
C TYR A 136 -9.72 17.52 3.60
N PRO A 137 -10.75 17.55 4.49
CA PRO A 137 -10.74 16.75 5.71
C PRO A 137 -10.70 15.24 5.43
N PHE A 138 -11.36 14.80 4.35
CA PHE A 138 -11.38 13.40 3.94
C PHE A 138 -10.00 12.92 3.49
N LEU A 139 -9.32 13.73 2.66
CA LEU A 139 -7.97 13.40 2.19
C LEU A 139 -6.99 13.29 3.34
N LEU A 140 -7.01 14.26 4.27
CA LEU A 140 -6.12 14.23 5.43
C LEU A 140 -6.30 12.96 6.27
N VAL A 141 -7.56 12.63 6.60
CA VAL A 141 -7.80 11.44 7.43
C VAL A 141 -7.51 10.15 6.68
N GLN A 142 -7.73 10.08 5.36
CA GLN A 142 -7.41 8.91 4.55
C GLN A 142 -5.90 8.69 4.42
N ILE A 143 -5.10 9.76 4.25
CA ILE A 143 -3.63 9.67 4.24
C ILE A 143 -3.12 9.15 5.59
N MET A 144 -3.64 9.68 6.70
CA MET A 144 -3.27 9.15 8.03
C MET A 144 -3.74 7.71 8.23
N ALA A 145 -4.96 7.39 7.80
CA ALA A 145 -5.53 6.06 7.90
C ALA A 145 -4.77 5.03 7.08
N SER A 146 -4.29 5.39 5.88
CA SER A 146 -3.48 4.48 5.04
C SER A 146 -2.16 4.13 5.73
N ASN A 147 -1.45 5.10 6.30
CA ASN A 147 -0.21 4.83 7.04
C ASN A 147 -0.46 3.97 8.30
N ILE A 148 -1.52 4.28 9.07
CA ILE A 148 -1.87 3.50 10.26
C ILE A 148 -2.26 2.06 9.87
N GLY A 149 -3.06 1.91 8.81
CA GLY A 149 -3.48 0.60 8.31
C GLY A 149 -2.32 -0.21 7.74
N GLY A 150 -1.43 0.42 6.98
CA GLY A 150 -0.21 -0.21 6.45
C GLY A 150 0.71 -0.72 7.56
N THR A 151 0.84 0.03 8.65
CA THR A 151 1.64 -0.40 9.80
C THR A 151 1.05 -1.62 10.53
N ALA A 152 -0.25 -1.87 10.40
CA ALA A 152 -0.93 -2.95 11.11
C ALA A 152 -0.54 -4.36 10.64
N THR A 153 -0.01 -4.51 9.44
CA THR A 153 0.38 -5.80 8.87
C THR A 153 1.81 -5.79 8.34
N MET A 154 2.35 -6.97 8.13
CA MET A 154 3.67 -7.13 7.54
C MET A 154 3.74 -6.60 6.10
N ILE A 155 2.64 -6.68 5.33
CA ILE A 155 2.61 -6.44 3.89
C ILE A 155 2.32 -4.96 3.56
N GLY A 156 1.59 -4.27 4.42
CA GLY A 156 1.03 -2.95 4.15
C GLY A 156 2.06 -1.83 4.02
N ASP A 157 3.30 -2.05 4.48
CA ASP A 157 4.36 -1.04 4.39
C ASP A 157 5.73 -1.71 4.16
N PRO A 158 6.55 -1.23 3.18
CA PRO A 158 7.85 -1.83 2.87
C PRO A 158 8.81 -1.97 4.07
N PRO A 159 8.93 -1.01 5.00
CA PRO A 159 9.75 -1.19 6.20
C PRO A 159 9.35 -2.40 7.06
N ASN A 160 8.06 -2.74 7.12
CA ASN A 160 7.58 -3.89 7.85
C ASN A 160 8.04 -5.21 7.21
N ILE A 161 8.05 -5.25 5.86
CA ILE A 161 8.55 -6.41 5.10
C ILE A 161 10.04 -6.61 5.38
N MET A 162 10.84 -5.53 5.31
CA MET A 162 12.28 -5.57 5.60
C MET A 162 12.54 -6.05 7.04
N LEU A 163 11.75 -5.54 8.00
CA LEU A 163 11.88 -5.97 9.40
C LEU A 163 11.54 -7.44 9.57
N SER A 164 10.51 -7.93 8.91
CA SER A 164 10.13 -9.35 8.92
C SER A 164 11.19 -10.24 8.26
N SER A 165 11.82 -9.80 7.17
CA SER A 165 12.94 -10.49 6.54
C SER A 165 14.15 -10.58 7.47
N ALA A 166 14.44 -9.53 8.24
CA ALA A 166 15.57 -9.49 9.17
C ALA A 166 15.31 -10.27 10.47
N VAL A 167 14.04 -10.35 10.90
CA VAL A 167 13.64 -10.98 12.18
C VAL A 167 12.54 -12.01 11.92
N PRO A 168 12.88 -13.30 11.73
CA PRO A 168 11.91 -14.35 11.34
C PRO A 168 10.74 -14.54 12.31
N GLN A 169 10.87 -14.14 13.58
CA GLN A 169 9.79 -14.21 14.58
C GLN A 169 8.66 -13.20 14.28
N LEU A 170 8.94 -12.14 13.52
CA LEU A 170 7.98 -11.12 13.12
C LEU A 170 7.28 -11.53 11.82
N ASN A 171 6.54 -12.62 11.87
CA ASN A 171 5.74 -13.11 10.76
C ASN A 171 4.41 -12.34 10.63
N PHE A 172 3.62 -12.62 9.58
CA PHE A 172 2.36 -11.95 9.30
C PHE A 172 1.39 -11.96 10.50
N VAL A 173 1.28 -13.10 11.19
CA VAL A 173 0.40 -13.26 12.36
C VAL A 173 0.90 -12.42 13.54
N ALA A 174 2.21 -12.38 13.78
CA ALA A 174 2.80 -11.57 14.84
C ALA A 174 2.55 -10.07 14.62
N PHE A 175 2.70 -9.56 13.40
CA PHE A 175 2.33 -8.17 13.07
C PHE A 175 0.85 -7.91 13.36
N LEU A 176 -0.05 -8.74 12.85
CA LEU A 176 -1.49 -8.55 13.00
C LEU A 176 -1.93 -8.59 14.48
N THR A 177 -1.38 -9.51 15.28
CA THR A 177 -1.79 -9.66 16.68
C THR A 177 -1.21 -8.60 17.61
N HIS A 178 0.02 -8.14 17.36
CA HIS A 178 0.67 -7.14 18.23
C HIS A 178 0.42 -5.70 17.75
N LEU A 179 0.64 -5.42 16.47
CA LEU A 179 0.47 -4.06 15.93
C LEU A 179 -0.96 -3.78 15.47
N GLY A 180 -1.70 -4.76 14.97
CA GLY A 180 -3.07 -4.57 14.47
C GLY A 180 -4.00 -3.95 15.51
N ILE A 181 -3.96 -4.42 16.76
CA ILE A 181 -4.79 -3.86 17.86
C ILE A 181 -4.37 -2.43 18.17
N VAL A 182 -3.07 -2.16 18.26
CA VAL A 182 -2.54 -0.82 18.55
C VAL A 182 -2.94 0.14 17.42
N CYS A 183 -2.77 -0.27 16.16
CA CYS A 183 -3.18 0.52 14.99
C CYS A 183 -4.67 0.79 14.96
N LEU A 184 -5.51 -0.19 15.33
CA LEU A 184 -6.96 0.00 15.44
C LEU A 184 -7.33 1.04 16.50
N CYS A 185 -6.67 1.04 17.64
CA CYS A 185 -6.85 2.04 18.69
C CYS A 185 -6.43 3.44 18.20
N ILE A 186 -5.26 3.54 17.57
CA ILE A 186 -4.74 4.81 17.03
C ILE A 186 -5.69 5.33 15.93
N LEU A 187 -6.12 4.47 15.01
CA LEU A 187 -7.07 4.83 13.96
C LEU A 187 -8.38 5.37 14.53
N THR A 188 -8.94 4.67 15.53
CA THR A 188 -10.20 5.08 16.17
C THR A 188 -10.06 6.46 16.81
N VAL A 189 -8.98 6.69 17.55
CA VAL A 189 -8.70 8.00 18.17
C VAL A 189 -8.49 9.07 17.11
N THR A 190 -7.71 8.79 16.07
CA THR A 190 -7.47 9.71 14.95
C THR A 190 -8.79 10.11 14.28
N VAL A 191 -9.62 9.14 13.92
CA VAL A 191 -10.94 9.39 13.30
C VAL A 191 -11.82 10.21 14.24
N ALA A 192 -11.87 9.90 15.55
CA ALA A 192 -12.65 10.65 16.52
C ALA A 192 -12.19 12.12 16.63
N ILE A 193 -10.87 12.37 16.61
CA ILE A 193 -10.30 13.72 16.60
C ILE A 193 -10.75 14.48 15.34
N PHE A 194 -10.60 13.87 14.15
CA PHE A 194 -11.00 14.50 12.89
C PHE A 194 -12.52 14.76 12.84
N MET A 195 -13.33 13.81 13.28
CA MET A 195 -14.79 13.99 13.37
C MET A 195 -15.15 15.18 14.29
N ARG A 196 -14.42 15.35 15.41
CA ARG A 196 -14.65 16.47 16.33
C ARG A 196 -14.16 17.81 15.75
N LEU A 197 -13.03 17.84 15.05
CA LEU A 197 -12.48 19.05 14.45
C LEU A 197 -13.36 19.59 13.31
N TYR A 198 -13.86 18.70 12.45
CA TYR A 198 -14.54 19.07 11.22
C TYR A 198 -16.06 19.00 11.27
N HIS A 199 -16.68 18.65 12.42
CA HIS A 199 -18.13 18.47 12.53
C HIS A 199 -18.95 19.70 12.09
N LYS A 200 -18.43 20.94 12.31
CA LYS A 200 -19.10 22.18 11.92
C LYS A 200 -18.97 22.50 10.43
N GLN A 201 -17.94 21.96 9.77
CA GLN A 201 -17.64 22.24 8.35
C GLN A 201 -18.29 21.22 7.42
N LEU A 202 -18.62 20.04 7.92
CA LEU A 202 -19.17 18.93 7.13
C LEU A 202 -20.69 18.90 7.22
N MET A 203 -21.34 19.94 6.65
CA MET A 203 -22.78 20.04 6.55
C MET A 203 -23.24 19.85 5.11
N THR A 204 -24.32 19.14 4.89
CA THR A 204 -24.97 18.91 3.60
C THR A 204 -26.48 18.81 3.77
N THR A 205 -27.23 18.96 2.69
CA THR A 205 -28.69 18.83 2.69
C THR A 205 -29.11 17.37 2.55
N GLU A 206 -30.34 17.06 2.92
CA GLU A 206 -30.90 15.71 2.79
C GLU A 206 -31.04 15.29 1.33
N GLU A 207 -31.42 16.22 0.47
CA GLU A 207 -31.54 16.02 -0.99
C GLU A 207 -30.22 15.51 -1.62
N LEU A 208 -29.10 16.15 -1.30
CA LEU A 208 -27.79 15.75 -1.81
C LEU A 208 -27.34 14.37 -1.27
N ARG A 209 -27.73 14.04 -0.06
CA ARG A 209 -27.49 12.69 0.51
C ARG A 209 -28.32 11.63 -0.23
N GLU A 210 -29.58 11.93 -0.55
CA GLU A 210 -30.40 11.03 -1.36
C GLU A 210 -29.82 10.80 -2.76
N GLU A 211 -29.21 11.81 -3.39
CA GLU A 211 -28.53 11.63 -4.67
C GLU A 211 -27.41 10.59 -4.58
N VAL A 212 -26.60 10.60 -3.51
CA VAL A 212 -25.55 9.61 -3.29
C VAL A 212 -26.16 8.23 -2.99
N MET A 213 -27.27 8.20 -2.24
CA MET A 213 -27.97 6.94 -1.93
C MET A 213 -28.60 6.27 -3.17
N LYS A 214 -28.94 7.06 -4.19
CA LYS A 214 -29.49 6.55 -5.47
C LYS A 214 -28.42 6.04 -6.45
N MET A 215 -27.13 6.24 -6.15
CA MET A 215 -26.05 5.69 -6.97
C MET A 215 -26.07 4.17 -6.88
N ASP A 216 -25.88 3.51 -8.01
CA ASP A 216 -25.76 2.05 -8.04
C ASP A 216 -24.30 1.66 -7.76
N ALA A 217 -24.03 1.23 -6.53
CA ALA A 217 -22.71 0.73 -6.18
C ALA A 217 -22.33 -0.52 -6.99
N GLY A 218 -23.31 -1.36 -7.35
CA GLY A 218 -23.08 -2.56 -8.15
C GLY A 218 -22.55 -2.25 -9.56
N ALA A 219 -22.94 -1.10 -10.12
CA ALA A 219 -22.48 -0.65 -11.44
C ALA A 219 -20.97 -0.29 -11.46
N GLU A 220 -20.37 -0.02 -10.30
CA GLU A 220 -18.93 0.23 -10.19
C GLU A 220 -18.09 -1.03 -10.44
N ILE A 221 -18.66 -2.23 -10.30
CA ILE A 221 -17.97 -3.48 -10.60
C ILE A 221 -18.03 -3.72 -12.11
N THR A 222 -16.92 -3.45 -12.78
CA THR A 222 -16.80 -3.57 -14.25
C THR A 222 -16.69 -5.03 -14.73
N ASN A 223 -16.08 -5.90 -13.92
CA ASN A 223 -15.81 -7.29 -14.27
C ASN A 223 -15.95 -8.23 -13.06
N ALA A 224 -17.16 -8.69 -12.78
CA ALA A 224 -17.45 -9.58 -11.65
C ALA A 224 -16.74 -10.96 -11.73
N PRO A 225 -16.61 -11.62 -12.89
CA PRO A 225 -15.84 -12.86 -13.01
C PRO A 225 -14.35 -12.66 -12.67
N LEU A 226 -13.74 -11.57 -13.12
CA LEU A 226 -12.36 -11.23 -12.81
C LEU A 226 -12.21 -10.97 -11.30
N LEU A 227 -13.10 -10.16 -10.71
CA LEU A 227 -13.11 -9.89 -9.28
C LEU A 227 -13.12 -11.16 -8.44
N LYS A 228 -13.99 -12.14 -8.80
CA LYS A 228 -14.05 -13.41 -8.08
C LYS A 228 -12.72 -14.17 -8.12
N ARG A 229 -12.02 -14.17 -9.26
CA ARG A 229 -10.70 -14.81 -9.39
C ARG A 229 -9.65 -14.08 -8.56
N CYS A 230 -9.64 -12.74 -8.59
CA CYS A 230 -8.75 -11.92 -7.78
C CYS A 230 -8.94 -12.19 -6.28
N LEU A 231 -10.18 -12.22 -5.80
CA LEU A 231 -10.49 -12.47 -4.39
C LEU A 231 -10.07 -13.89 -3.96
N VAL A 232 -10.27 -14.90 -4.82
CA VAL A 232 -9.81 -16.27 -4.54
C VAL A 232 -8.29 -16.33 -4.43
N VAL A 233 -7.56 -15.73 -5.38
CA VAL A 233 -6.09 -15.70 -5.34
C VAL A 233 -5.59 -14.91 -4.13
N LEU A 234 -6.17 -13.75 -3.85
CA LEU A 234 -5.81 -12.94 -2.67
C LEU A 234 -6.02 -13.74 -1.38
N ALA A 235 -7.15 -14.45 -1.25
CA ALA A 235 -7.42 -15.30 -0.09
C ALA A 235 -6.40 -16.45 0.04
N LEU A 236 -6.00 -17.06 -1.09
CA LEU A 236 -4.97 -18.11 -1.10
C LEU A 236 -3.59 -17.57 -0.69
N VAL A 237 -3.22 -16.37 -1.16
CA VAL A 237 -1.96 -15.72 -0.81
C VAL A 237 -1.93 -15.37 0.69
N ILE A 238 -3.01 -14.78 1.22
CA ILE A 238 -3.13 -14.49 2.66
C ILE A 238 -3.06 -15.76 3.49
N ALA A 239 -3.75 -16.83 3.08
CA ALA A 239 -3.66 -18.14 3.72
C ALA A 239 -2.22 -18.68 3.67
N GLY A 240 -1.54 -18.49 2.54
CA GLY A 240 -0.11 -18.84 2.40
C GLY A 240 0.78 -18.09 3.38
N PHE A 241 0.55 -16.79 3.60
CA PHE A 241 1.31 -16.02 4.59
C PHE A 241 1.05 -16.46 6.04
N ILE A 242 -0.16 -16.90 6.35
CA ILE A 242 -0.50 -17.46 7.66
C ILE A 242 0.18 -18.84 7.87
N LEU A 243 0.26 -19.62 6.80
CA LEU A 243 0.78 -20.99 6.81
C LEU A 243 2.23 -21.09 6.33
N HIS A 244 2.96 -19.97 6.17
CA HIS A 244 4.30 -19.94 5.57
C HIS A 244 5.29 -20.86 6.31
N ASP A 245 5.21 -20.94 7.63
CA ASP A 245 6.03 -21.83 8.45
C ASP A 245 5.80 -23.32 8.10
N LEU A 246 4.53 -23.68 7.82
CA LEU A 246 4.16 -25.05 7.44
C LEU A 246 4.54 -25.38 6.00
N LEU A 247 4.46 -24.38 5.11
CA LEU A 247 4.77 -24.52 3.70
C LEU A 247 6.29 -24.47 3.41
N HIS A 248 7.10 -24.05 4.37
CA HIS A 248 8.54 -23.80 4.21
C HIS A 248 8.86 -22.92 2.99
N ALA A 249 7.98 -21.95 2.70
CA ALA A 249 8.08 -21.06 1.55
C ALA A 249 8.18 -19.61 2.02
N ASP A 250 9.10 -18.85 1.40
CA ASP A 250 9.24 -17.43 1.68
C ASP A 250 8.01 -16.65 1.20
N ASN A 251 7.68 -15.58 1.91
CA ASN A 251 6.53 -14.72 1.59
C ASN A 251 6.60 -14.16 0.16
N ALA A 252 7.80 -13.82 -0.35
CA ALA A 252 8.00 -13.41 -1.73
C ALA A 252 7.57 -14.49 -2.72
N SER A 253 7.96 -15.74 -2.49
CA SER A 253 7.60 -16.87 -3.34
C SER A 253 6.09 -17.09 -3.38
N ILE A 254 5.41 -16.96 -2.24
CA ILE A 254 3.96 -17.07 -2.13
C ILE A 254 3.27 -15.95 -2.93
N ALA A 255 3.71 -14.70 -2.76
CA ALA A 255 3.13 -13.55 -3.45
C ALA A 255 3.35 -13.62 -4.98
N LEU A 256 4.58 -13.92 -5.42
CA LEU A 256 4.91 -14.04 -6.84
C LEU A 256 4.18 -15.22 -7.50
N CYS A 257 4.08 -16.36 -6.81
CA CYS A 257 3.31 -17.50 -7.28
C CYS A 257 1.82 -17.14 -7.43
N GLY A 258 1.25 -16.44 -6.44
CA GLY A 258 -0.12 -15.94 -6.50
C GLY A 258 -0.34 -14.98 -7.67
N ALA A 259 0.55 -14.03 -7.89
CA ALA A 259 0.51 -13.10 -9.02
C ALA A 259 0.58 -13.84 -10.37
N ALA A 260 1.55 -14.74 -10.51
CA ALA A 260 1.71 -15.54 -11.72
C ALA A 260 0.47 -16.43 -11.99
N LEU A 261 -0.09 -17.04 -10.96
CA LEU A 261 -1.31 -17.85 -11.07
C LEU A 261 -2.51 -16.99 -11.48
N LEU A 262 -2.66 -15.78 -10.92
CA LEU A 262 -3.71 -14.85 -11.31
C LEU A 262 -3.56 -14.43 -12.76
N MET A 263 -2.36 -14.02 -13.19
CA MET A 263 -2.09 -13.66 -14.59
C MET A 263 -2.34 -14.83 -15.55
N LEU A 264 -1.89 -16.03 -15.20
CA LEU A 264 -2.16 -17.25 -15.98
C LEU A 264 -3.66 -17.53 -16.12
N TRP A 265 -4.42 -17.30 -15.07
CA TRP A 265 -5.87 -17.56 -15.06
C TRP A 265 -6.68 -16.50 -15.79
N THR A 266 -6.17 -15.26 -15.88
CA THR A 266 -6.92 -14.11 -16.41
C THR A 266 -6.42 -13.58 -17.75
N MET A 267 -5.10 -13.69 -18.05
CA MET A 267 -4.43 -12.93 -19.12
C MET A 267 -3.63 -13.80 -20.09
N ARG A 268 -3.85 -15.10 -20.16
CA ARG A 268 -3.02 -16.14 -20.84
C ARG A 268 -2.24 -15.73 -22.10
N LYS A 269 -2.81 -14.89 -22.97
CA LYS A 269 -2.20 -14.45 -24.25
C LYS A 269 -2.46 -12.98 -24.55
N ASP A 270 -2.98 -12.23 -23.59
CA ASP A 270 -3.30 -10.83 -23.79
C ASP A 270 -2.11 -9.95 -23.32
N GLU A 271 -1.21 -9.67 -24.25
CA GLU A 271 -0.03 -8.83 -24.00
C GLU A 271 -0.39 -7.44 -23.47
N LYS A 272 -1.54 -6.87 -23.88
CA LYS A 272 -1.98 -5.56 -23.41
C LYS A 272 -2.36 -5.59 -21.95
N SER A 273 -3.13 -6.58 -21.54
CA SER A 273 -3.52 -6.75 -20.13
C SER A 273 -2.32 -7.09 -19.25
N ILE A 274 -1.37 -7.90 -19.74
CA ILE A 274 -0.12 -8.17 -19.04
C ILE A 274 0.69 -6.88 -18.88
N GLY A 275 0.81 -6.09 -19.94
CA GLY A 275 1.51 -4.80 -19.93
C GLY A 275 0.86 -3.82 -18.96
N SER A 276 -0.48 -3.75 -18.91
CA SER A 276 -1.23 -2.91 -17.96
C SER A 276 -0.97 -3.33 -16.52
N ALA A 277 -1.04 -4.64 -16.22
CA ALA A 277 -0.76 -5.15 -14.87
C ALA A 277 0.66 -4.83 -14.42
N LEU A 278 1.66 -5.02 -15.29
CA LEU A 278 3.06 -4.67 -15.01
C LEU A 278 3.28 -3.17 -14.84
N ALA A 279 2.56 -2.33 -15.60
CA ALA A 279 2.61 -0.88 -15.46
C ALA A 279 2.00 -0.41 -14.12
N GLY A 280 1.11 -1.19 -13.50
CA GLY A 280 0.57 -0.92 -12.17
C GLY A 280 1.55 -1.20 -11.02
N VAL A 281 2.72 -1.77 -11.30
CA VAL A 281 3.80 -1.92 -10.30
C VAL A 281 4.50 -0.60 -10.11
N GLU A 282 4.71 -0.20 -8.86
CA GLU A 282 5.38 1.06 -8.51
C GLU A 282 6.90 0.91 -8.61
N TRP A 283 7.40 0.84 -9.86
CA TRP A 283 8.82 0.63 -10.16
C TRP A 283 9.75 1.63 -9.48
N VAL A 284 9.27 2.85 -9.25
CA VAL A 284 10.03 3.89 -8.55
C VAL A 284 10.38 3.46 -7.13
N ALA A 285 9.44 2.85 -6.41
CA ALA A 285 9.68 2.30 -5.08
C ALA A 285 10.62 1.08 -5.14
N ILE A 286 10.42 0.19 -6.12
CA ILE A 286 11.31 -1.00 -6.30
C ILE A 286 12.74 -0.56 -6.53
N PHE A 287 12.98 0.40 -7.43
CA PHE A 287 14.33 0.93 -7.70
C PHE A 287 14.93 1.69 -6.50
N PHE A 288 14.10 2.30 -5.65
CA PHE A 288 14.57 2.88 -4.40
C PHE A 288 15.13 1.82 -3.44
N PHE A 289 14.48 0.67 -3.33
CA PHE A 289 14.95 -0.45 -2.47
C PHE A 289 16.14 -1.20 -3.06
N LEU A 290 16.45 -1.03 -4.34
CA LEU A 290 17.66 -1.56 -4.96
C LEU A 290 18.90 -0.69 -4.68
N GLY A 291 18.72 0.58 -4.39
CA GLY A 291 19.81 1.54 -4.07
C GLY A 291 20.07 1.65 -2.59
#